data_1edb9e9f6d88ba0fa30ceb6a790b84f5
#
_entry.id   1edb9e9f6d88ba0fa30ceb6a790b84f5
#
_cell.length_a   1.000
_cell.length_b   1.000
_cell.length_c   1.000
_cell.angle_alpha   90.00
_cell.angle_beta   90.00
_cell.angle_gamma   90.00
#
_symmetry.space_group_name_H-M   'P 1'
#
loop_
_entity.id
_entity.type
_entity.pdbx_description
1 polymer ?
#
loop_
_entity_poly.entity_id
_entity_poly.type
_entity_poly.pdbx_seq_one_letter_code
_entity_poly.pdbx_strand_id
1 'polypeptide(L)'
;LKAVYDQATKMVTFSWDAASDDVTPQEALQYNLYLKKSGSDKFFMTVPADVQTGFIKTGEISGQISTTVYSMYIDDEEATYEWGVQAIDNGKRGGAFTLSRFDPSVSSVEEYMLPGVRIYGANGKLHYHVNESTTLTVMDETGTTISHMTVDDSGTIDIPRCGVYLIKADIGHKTQTFKVIL
;
A
#
# COMPACT_ATOMS: atom_id res chain seq x y z
N LEU A 1 4.04 4.90 -4.16
CA LEU A 1 2.66 4.96 -3.66
C LEU A 1 2.46 3.96 -2.52
N LYS A 2 1.86 4.38 -1.39
CA LYS A 2 1.54 3.54 -0.23
C LYS A 2 0.11 3.83 0.22
N ALA A 3 -0.67 2.78 0.52
CA ALA A 3 -1.99 2.88 1.14
C ALA A 3 -1.98 2.07 2.45
N VAL A 4 -2.44 2.66 3.54
CA VAL A 4 -2.56 2.02 4.86
C VAL A 4 -4.00 2.14 5.31
N TYR A 5 -4.64 1.01 5.59
CA TYR A 5 -6.00 0.95 6.09
C TYR A 5 -6.01 0.68 7.59
N ASP A 6 -6.76 1.50 8.32
CA ASP A 6 -7.03 1.31 9.74
C ASP A 6 -8.44 0.72 9.90
N GLN A 7 -8.49 -0.54 10.26
CA GLN A 7 -9.74 -1.29 10.43
C GLN A 7 -10.62 -0.73 11.56
N ALA A 8 -10.02 -0.17 12.61
CA ALA A 8 -10.79 0.36 13.74
C ALA A 8 -11.54 1.65 13.39
N THR A 9 -10.95 2.49 12.56
CA THR A 9 -11.52 3.78 12.12
C THR A 9 -12.13 3.73 10.74
N LYS A 10 -11.89 2.66 9.98
CA LYS A 10 -12.25 2.51 8.56
C LYS A 10 -11.65 3.61 7.67
N MET A 11 -10.52 4.15 8.09
CA MET A 11 -9.79 5.18 7.34
C MET A 11 -8.68 4.54 6.52
N VAL A 12 -8.57 4.91 5.26
CA VAL A 12 -7.40 4.65 4.44
C VAL A 12 -6.55 5.91 4.35
N THR A 13 -5.26 5.76 4.59
CA THR A 13 -4.27 6.82 4.41
C THR A 13 -3.41 6.48 3.20
N PHE A 14 -3.50 7.32 2.18
CA PHE A 14 -2.67 7.28 0.98
C PHE A 14 -1.45 8.17 1.19
N SER A 15 -0.29 7.72 0.77
CA SER A 15 0.95 8.51 0.77
C SER A 15 1.78 8.22 -0.47
N TRP A 16 2.57 9.20 -0.88
CA TRP A 16 3.41 9.11 -2.07
C TRP A 16 4.66 9.97 -1.94
N ASP A 17 5.67 9.65 -2.73
CA ASP A 17 6.86 10.47 -2.84
C ASP A 17 6.55 11.74 -3.63
N ALA A 18 7.15 12.87 -3.24
CA ALA A 18 6.97 14.13 -3.93
C ALA A 18 7.46 14.02 -5.38
N ALA A 19 6.62 14.48 -6.31
CA ALA A 19 6.97 14.53 -7.72
C ALA A 19 8.01 15.61 -8.00
N SER A 20 8.59 15.60 -9.18
CA SER A 20 9.49 16.63 -9.69
C SER A 20 8.98 17.15 -11.03
N ASP A 21 9.26 18.42 -11.31
CA ASP A 21 8.96 19.12 -12.56
C ASP A 21 10.16 19.99 -12.92
N ASP A 22 10.39 20.23 -14.20
CA ASP A 22 11.54 21.00 -14.68
C ASP A 22 11.38 22.52 -14.52
N VAL A 23 10.15 22.98 -14.31
CA VAL A 23 9.80 24.42 -14.20
C VAL A 23 9.18 24.75 -12.85
N THR A 24 8.29 23.88 -12.34
CA THR A 24 7.58 24.11 -11.09
C THR A 24 8.39 23.59 -9.90
N PRO A 25 8.75 24.44 -8.91
CA PRO A 25 9.40 23.98 -7.69
C PRO A 25 8.58 22.87 -7.01
N GLN A 26 9.27 21.88 -6.43
CA GLN A 26 8.64 20.69 -5.86
C GLN A 26 7.60 21.03 -4.79
N GLU A 27 7.87 22.02 -3.95
CA GLU A 27 6.96 22.51 -2.90
C GLU A 27 5.71 23.23 -3.44
N ALA A 28 5.71 23.63 -4.70
CA ALA A 28 4.58 24.27 -5.38
C ALA A 28 3.74 23.29 -6.19
N LEU A 29 4.19 22.05 -6.34
CA LEU A 29 3.41 20.98 -6.96
C LEU A 29 2.18 20.65 -6.12
N GLN A 30 1.09 20.41 -6.80
CA GLN A 30 -0.17 19.95 -6.22
C GLN A 30 -0.50 18.55 -6.74
N TYR A 31 -1.45 17.88 -6.11
CA TYR A 31 -1.76 16.50 -6.46
C TYR A 31 -3.26 16.29 -6.65
N ASN A 32 -3.59 15.35 -7.51
CA ASN A 32 -4.91 14.82 -7.76
C ASN A 32 -4.93 13.36 -7.32
N LEU A 33 -5.89 12.97 -6.49
CA LEU A 33 -6.10 11.60 -6.05
C LEU A 33 -7.26 10.97 -6.81
N TYR A 34 -7.05 9.79 -7.31
CA TYR A 34 -8.06 8.92 -7.90
C TYR A 34 -8.24 7.67 -7.04
N LEU A 35 -9.48 7.24 -6.80
CA LEU A 35 -9.85 5.99 -6.12
C LEU A 35 -11.05 5.37 -6.81
N LYS A 36 -10.96 4.09 -7.12
CA LYS A 36 -12.02 3.30 -7.71
C LYS A 36 -12.11 1.92 -7.04
N LYS A 37 -13.30 1.52 -6.64
CA LYS A 37 -13.57 0.15 -6.20
C LYS A 37 -13.56 -0.78 -7.42
N SER A 38 -12.87 -1.91 -7.33
CA SER A 38 -12.83 -2.93 -8.40
C SER A 38 -14.24 -3.42 -8.74
N GLY A 39 -14.52 -3.54 -10.03
CA GLY A 39 -15.85 -3.95 -10.51
C GLY A 39 -16.93 -2.86 -10.48
N SER A 40 -16.62 -1.64 -10.02
CA SER A 40 -17.55 -0.50 -10.03
C SER A 40 -17.21 0.48 -11.15
N ASP A 41 -18.23 1.10 -11.75
CA ASP A 41 -18.03 2.24 -12.67
C ASP A 41 -17.92 3.57 -11.93
N LYS A 42 -18.22 3.59 -10.61
CA LYS A 42 -18.11 4.78 -9.78
C LYS A 42 -16.68 4.93 -9.27
N PHE A 43 -16.18 6.14 -9.29
CA PHE A 43 -14.87 6.48 -8.75
C PHE A 43 -14.91 7.82 -8.02
N PHE A 44 -13.96 8.02 -7.14
CA PHE A 44 -13.66 9.30 -6.50
C PHE A 44 -12.43 9.91 -7.18
N MET A 45 -12.45 11.22 -7.35
CA MET A 45 -11.32 11.97 -7.88
C MET A 45 -11.37 13.40 -7.34
N THR A 46 -10.24 13.92 -6.86
CA THR A 46 -10.18 15.26 -6.27
C THR A 46 -10.21 16.37 -7.32
N VAL A 47 -9.65 16.12 -8.50
CA VAL A 47 -9.71 17.02 -9.66
C VAL A 47 -10.16 16.22 -10.88
N PRO A 48 -11.23 16.61 -11.59
CA PRO A 48 -11.71 15.89 -12.77
C PRO A 48 -10.63 15.76 -13.85
N ALA A 49 -10.19 14.55 -14.14
CA ALA A 49 -9.16 14.26 -15.13
C ALA A 49 -9.44 12.94 -15.85
N ASP A 50 -8.72 12.70 -16.90
CA ASP A 50 -8.68 11.42 -17.59
C ASP A 50 -7.54 10.57 -17.02
N VAL A 51 -7.84 9.41 -16.44
CA VAL A 51 -6.86 8.57 -15.74
C VAL A 51 -5.81 8.01 -16.70
N GLN A 52 -6.17 7.78 -17.97
CA GLN A 52 -5.25 7.19 -18.96
C GLN A 52 -4.29 8.21 -19.53
N THR A 53 -4.78 9.42 -19.79
CA THR A 53 -3.99 10.47 -20.47
C THR A 53 -3.42 11.51 -19.51
N GLY A 54 -3.96 11.61 -18.28
CA GLY A 54 -3.63 12.68 -17.34
C GLY A 54 -4.30 14.02 -17.65
N PHE A 55 -5.11 14.11 -18.72
CA PHE A 55 -5.72 15.37 -19.14
C PHE A 55 -6.76 15.86 -18.11
N ILE A 56 -6.56 17.06 -17.58
CA ILE A 56 -7.49 17.71 -16.65
C ILE A 56 -8.70 18.22 -17.44
N LYS A 57 -9.90 17.80 -17.04
CA LYS A 57 -11.18 18.03 -17.76
C LYS A 57 -11.91 19.29 -17.32
N THR A 58 -11.34 20.10 -16.43
CA THR A 58 -11.96 21.32 -15.92
C THR A 58 -11.07 22.54 -16.15
N GLY A 59 -11.69 23.69 -16.49
CA GLY A 59 -10.99 24.95 -16.60
C GLY A 59 -10.73 25.64 -15.25
N GLU A 60 -11.52 25.31 -14.22
CA GLU A 60 -11.29 25.73 -12.84
C GLU A 60 -10.85 24.53 -12.03
N ILE A 61 -9.66 24.62 -11.45
CA ILE A 61 -9.11 23.58 -10.62
C ILE A 61 -9.36 23.92 -9.16
N SER A 62 -10.12 23.07 -8.50
CA SER A 62 -10.35 23.10 -7.06
C SER A 62 -10.21 21.66 -6.52
N GLY A 63 -9.91 21.51 -5.26
CA GLY A 63 -9.76 20.20 -4.61
C GLY A 63 -8.38 19.57 -4.75
N GLN A 64 -7.38 20.32 -5.26
CA GLN A 64 -5.99 19.84 -5.28
C GLN A 64 -5.48 19.61 -3.86
N ILE A 65 -4.64 18.59 -3.75
CA ILE A 65 -3.95 18.24 -2.51
C ILE A 65 -2.58 18.92 -2.54
N SER A 66 -2.22 19.66 -1.50
CA SER A 66 -0.92 20.35 -1.37
C SER A 66 0.11 19.55 -0.55
N THR A 67 -0.25 18.37 -0.11
CA THR A 67 0.61 17.47 0.68
C THR A 67 0.81 16.16 -0.07
N THR A 68 1.73 15.33 0.39
CA THR A 68 1.97 13.99 -0.15
C THR A 68 1.23 12.90 0.65
N VAL A 69 0.21 13.29 1.41
CA VAL A 69 -0.63 12.39 2.21
C VAL A 69 -2.09 12.82 2.10
N TYR A 70 -2.98 11.85 2.00
CA TYR A 70 -4.43 12.07 2.00
C TYR A 70 -5.13 10.91 2.69
N SER A 71 -6.08 11.21 3.59
CA SER A 71 -6.86 10.18 4.28
C SER A 71 -8.33 10.32 3.97
N MET A 72 -9.02 9.19 3.81
CA MET A 72 -10.46 9.16 3.62
C MET A 72 -11.09 7.89 4.19
N TYR A 73 -12.38 7.97 4.46
CA TYR A 73 -13.18 6.83 4.89
C TYR A 73 -13.53 5.92 3.71
N ILE A 74 -13.48 4.60 3.93
CA ILE A 74 -14.02 3.59 3.01
C ILE A 74 -14.97 2.68 3.78
N ASP A 75 -16.10 2.32 3.16
CA ASP A 75 -17.18 1.55 3.78
C ASP A 75 -17.17 0.05 3.45
N ASP A 76 -16.41 -0.36 2.43
CA ASP A 76 -16.35 -1.73 1.96
C ASP A 76 -14.95 -2.32 2.14
N GLU A 77 -14.80 -3.10 3.20
CA GLU A 77 -13.54 -3.73 3.60
C GLU A 77 -13.23 -5.01 2.79
N GLU A 78 -14.23 -5.57 2.10
CA GLU A 78 -14.06 -6.79 1.29
C GLU A 78 -13.70 -6.48 -0.17
N ALA A 79 -13.72 -5.22 -0.55
CA ALA A 79 -13.44 -4.79 -1.90
C ALA A 79 -11.96 -4.47 -2.12
N THR A 80 -11.43 -4.88 -3.26
CA THR A 80 -10.13 -4.38 -3.76
C THR A 80 -10.33 -3.02 -4.41
N TYR A 81 -9.39 -2.11 -4.20
CA TYR A 81 -9.40 -0.76 -4.74
C TYR A 81 -8.22 -0.51 -5.68
N GLU A 82 -8.48 0.17 -6.79
CA GLU A 82 -7.49 0.80 -7.63
C GLU A 82 -7.42 2.28 -7.26
N TRP A 83 -6.24 2.81 -7.07
CA TRP A 83 -6.03 4.20 -6.75
C TRP A 83 -4.79 4.75 -7.44
N GLY A 84 -4.66 6.06 -7.48
CA GLY A 84 -3.50 6.68 -8.09
C GLY A 84 -3.40 8.15 -7.81
N VAL A 85 -2.22 8.68 -8.09
CA VAL A 85 -1.87 10.08 -7.89
C VAL A 85 -1.31 10.67 -9.17
N GLN A 86 -1.71 11.89 -9.47
CA GLN A 86 -1.22 12.73 -10.55
C GLN A 86 -0.63 14.00 -9.95
N ALA A 87 0.57 14.39 -10.35
CA ALA A 87 1.09 15.72 -10.05
C ALA A 87 0.49 16.78 -10.97
N ILE A 88 0.27 17.98 -10.42
CA ILE A 88 -0.27 19.15 -11.12
C ILE A 88 0.73 20.31 -10.95
N ASP A 89 1.15 20.90 -12.04
CA ASP A 89 2.08 22.03 -12.07
C ASP A 89 1.40 23.38 -11.76
N ASN A 90 2.18 24.44 -11.65
CA ASN A 90 1.67 25.81 -11.49
C ASN A 90 0.85 26.29 -12.69
N GLY A 91 1.07 25.75 -13.87
CA GLY A 91 0.30 26.02 -15.08
C GLY A 91 -1.03 25.27 -15.14
N LYS A 92 -1.37 24.53 -14.06
CA LYS A 92 -2.57 23.70 -13.95
C LYS A 92 -2.64 22.55 -14.96
N ARG A 93 -1.48 22.03 -15.33
CA ARG A 93 -1.37 20.86 -16.18
C ARG A 93 -1.11 19.62 -15.31
N GLY A 94 -1.83 18.54 -15.59
CA GLY A 94 -1.63 17.26 -14.95
C GLY A 94 -0.60 16.42 -15.71
N GLY A 95 0.31 15.79 -14.98
CA GLY A 95 1.14 14.71 -15.49
C GLY A 95 0.36 13.40 -15.66
N ALA A 96 1.02 12.31 -15.99
CA ALA A 96 0.41 10.99 -15.98
C ALA A 96 0.06 10.54 -14.56
N PHE A 97 -1.01 9.73 -14.41
CA PHE A 97 -1.30 9.07 -13.14
C PHE A 97 -0.32 7.93 -12.89
N THR A 98 0.23 7.87 -11.69
CA THR A 98 0.86 6.66 -11.16
C THR A 98 -0.23 5.88 -10.42
N LEU A 99 -0.47 4.63 -10.83
CA LEU A 99 -1.55 3.80 -10.31
C LEU A 99 -1.01 2.70 -9.39
N SER A 100 -1.81 2.31 -8.41
CA SER A 100 -1.57 1.23 -7.47
C SER A 100 -2.89 0.57 -7.07
N ARG A 101 -2.81 -0.52 -6.30
CA ARG A 101 -3.98 -1.20 -5.75
C ARG A 101 -3.79 -1.44 -4.27
N PHE A 102 -4.88 -1.51 -3.53
CA PHE A 102 -4.89 -1.99 -2.16
C PHE A 102 -6.16 -2.79 -1.87
N ASP A 103 -6.04 -3.64 -0.89
CA ASP A 103 -7.11 -4.49 -0.39
C ASP A 103 -7.21 -4.29 1.13
N PRO A 104 -8.30 -3.71 1.65
CA PRO A 104 -8.47 -3.48 3.08
C PRO A 104 -8.57 -4.76 3.90
N SER A 105 -9.05 -5.87 3.29
CA SER A 105 -9.19 -7.17 3.97
C SER A 105 -7.84 -7.86 4.21
N VAL A 106 -6.83 -7.50 3.43
CA VAL A 106 -5.45 -7.91 3.68
C VAL A 106 -4.90 -6.97 4.72
N SER A 107 -4.87 -7.40 5.99
CA SER A 107 -4.26 -6.62 7.09
C SER A 107 -2.95 -6.03 6.61
N SER A 108 -2.85 -4.71 6.64
CA SER A 108 -1.71 -3.99 6.11
C SER A 108 -0.45 -4.40 6.85
N VAL A 109 0.26 -5.36 6.29
CA VAL A 109 1.67 -5.49 6.57
C VAL A 109 2.32 -4.26 5.94
N GLU A 110 2.97 -3.43 6.73
CA GLU A 110 3.85 -2.42 6.18
C GLU A 110 4.84 -3.13 5.26
N GLU A 111 4.60 -3.03 3.97
CA GLU A 111 5.47 -3.59 2.96
C GLU A 111 6.74 -2.74 2.84
N TYR A 112 7.59 -2.80 3.86
CA TYR A 112 8.99 -2.53 3.68
C TYR A 112 9.55 -3.72 2.93
N MET A 113 9.51 -3.61 1.60
CA MET A 113 9.96 -4.68 0.72
C MET A 113 11.47 -4.85 0.83
N LEU A 114 11.90 -5.89 1.51
CA LEU A 114 13.10 -6.58 1.00
C LEU A 114 12.70 -7.07 -0.40
N PRO A 115 13.37 -6.64 -1.48
CA PRO A 115 13.03 -7.11 -2.82
C PRO A 115 13.02 -8.65 -2.81
N GLY A 116 11.86 -9.24 -3.10
CA GLY A 116 11.73 -10.69 -3.18
C GLY A 116 11.17 -11.40 -1.94
N VAL A 117 10.80 -10.71 -0.86
CA VAL A 117 10.11 -11.33 0.29
C VAL A 117 8.69 -10.80 0.41
N ARG A 118 7.73 -11.71 0.47
CA ARG A 118 6.32 -11.42 0.80
C ARG A 118 5.87 -12.34 1.90
N ILE A 119 5.28 -11.78 2.95
CA ILE A 119 4.75 -12.54 4.09
C ILE A 119 3.38 -11.96 4.44
N TYR A 120 2.35 -12.79 4.47
CA TYR A 120 0.98 -12.36 4.75
C TYR A 120 0.16 -13.47 5.38
N GLY A 121 -0.89 -13.09 6.12
CA GLY A 121 -1.88 -14.01 6.69
C GLY A 121 -3.06 -14.19 5.74
N ALA A 122 -3.48 -15.43 5.51
CA ALA A 122 -4.71 -15.76 4.82
C ALA A 122 -5.24 -17.12 5.25
N ASN A 123 -6.57 -17.25 5.40
CA ASN A 123 -7.24 -18.52 5.76
C ASN A 123 -6.66 -19.20 7.03
N GLY A 124 -6.26 -18.39 8.03
CA GLY A 124 -5.67 -18.90 9.28
C GLY A 124 -4.26 -19.49 9.14
N LYS A 125 -3.58 -19.21 8.02
CA LYS A 125 -2.21 -19.65 7.75
C LYS A 125 -1.32 -18.46 7.43
N LEU A 126 -0.05 -18.57 7.79
CA LEU A 126 0.98 -17.65 7.34
C LEU A 126 1.49 -18.11 5.97
N HIS A 127 1.39 -17.26 4.97
CA HIS A 127 1.93 -17.46 3.63
C HIS A 127 3.22 -16.68 3.49
N TYR A 128 4.20 -17.28 2.82
CA TYR A 128 5.44 -16.59 2.46
C TYR A 128 5.83 -16.88 1.01
N HIS A 129 6.51 -15.92 0.41
CA HIS A 129 7.16 -16.04 -0.89
C HIS A 129 8.52 -15.38 -0.76
N VAL A 130 9.57 -16.10 -1.13
CA VAL A 130 10.96 -15.62 -1.11
C VAL A 130 11.63 -15.96 -2.44
N ASN A 131 12.51 -15.09 -2.90
CA ASN A 131 13.26 -15.28 -4.15
C ASN A 131 14.68 -15.78 -3.92
N GLU A 132 15.11 -15.84 -2.66
CA GLU A 132 16.43 -16.33 -2.25
C GLU A 132 16.36 -16.92 -0.84
N SER A 133 17.37 -17.68 -0.45
CA SER A 133 17.42 -18.35 0.84
C SER A 133 17.22 -17.37 1.98
N THR A 134 16.13 -17.56 2.71
CA THR A 134 15.64 -16.65 3.75
C THR A 134 15.39 -17.42 5.03
N THR A 135 15.92 -16.94 6.16
CA THR A 135 15.59 -17.50 7.47
C THR A 135 14.40 -16.77 8.06
N LEU A 136 13.31 -17.50 8.29
CA LEU A 136 12.09 -16.99 8.91
C LEU A 136 12.03 -17.39 10.38
N THR A 137 11.84 -16.40 11.26
CA THR A 137 11.56 -16.61 12.68
C THR A 137 10.18 -16.04 12.99
N VAL A 138 9.24 -16.90 13.34
CA VAL A 138 7.86 -16.53 13.71
C VAL A 138 7.77 -16.44 15.22
N MET A 139 7.31 -15.30 15.72
CA MET A 139 7.12 -15.02 17.14
C MET A 139 5.68 -14.59 17.40
N ASP A 140 5.16 -14.92 18.57
CA ASP A 140 3.88 -14.41 19.06
C ASP A 140 4.01 -12.97 19.60
N GLU A 141 2.90 -12.40 20.06
CA GLU A 141 2.84 -11.05 20.64
C GLU A 141 3.69 -10.87 21.92
N THR A 142 4.08 -11.97 22.58
CA THR A 142 4.95 -11.96 23.75
C THR A 142 6.44 -12.05 23.40
N GLY A 143 6.76 -12.24 22.11
CA GLY A 143 8.12 -12.46 21.61
C GLY A 143 8.60 -13.92 21.71
N THR A 144 7.71 -14.84 22.05
CA THR A 144 8.03 -16.27 22.09
C THR A 144 8.13 -16.82 20.67
N THR A 145 9.24 -17.46 20.33
CA THR A 145 9.44 -18.08 19.02
C THR A 145 8.57 -19.32 18.86
N ILE A 146 7.70 -19.32 17.86
CA ILE A 146 6.81 -20.43 17.50
C ILE A 146 7.42 -21.31 16.43
N SER A 147 8.10 -20.70 15.46
CA SER A 147 8.74 -21.40 14.35
C SER A 147 10.03 -20.69 13.93
N HIS A 148 11.02 -21.49 13.53
CA HIS A 148 12.29 -20.99 12.97
C HIS A 148 12.71 -21.95 11.87
N MET A 149 12.83 -21.43 10.62
CA MET A 149 13.15 -22.23 9.45
C MET A 149 13.84 -21.43 8.38
N THR A 150 14.62 -22.10 7.55
CA THR A 150 15.17 -21.54 6.32
C THR A 150 14.36 -22.02 5.13
N VAL A 151 13.96 -21.11 4.26
CA VAL A 151 13.11 -21.35 3.10
C VAL A 151 13.76 -20.74 1.85
N ASP A 152 13.56 -21.38 0.70
CA ASP A 152 14.17 -20.99 -0.57
C ASP A 152 13.11 -20.64 -1.65
N ASP A 153 11.82 -20.82 -1.33
CA ASP A 153 10.69 -20.64 -2.26
C ASP A 153 9.41 -20.27 -1.48
N SER A 154 8.28 -20.30 -2.14
CA SER A 154 6.95 -20.01 -1.57
C SER A 154 6.43 -21.18 -0.74
N GLY A 155 5.72 -20.87 0.33
CA GLY A 155 5.09 -21.87 1.16
C GLY A 155 4.10 -21.30 2.18
N THR A 156 3.68 -22.19 3.09
CA THR A 156 2.77 -21.83 4.19
C THR A 156 3.28 -22.40 5.50
N ILE A 157 3.02 -21.68 6.59
CA ILE A 157 3.27 -22.12 7.96
C ILE A 157 1.92 -22.19 8.67
N ASP A 158 1.60 -23.36 9.23
CA ASP A 158 0.41 -23.54 10.06
C ASP A 158 0.64 -22.88 11.43
N ILE A 159 -0.22 -21.92 11.76
CA ILE A 159 -0.16 -21.21 13.03
C ILE A 159 -1.32 -21.71 13.91
N PRO A 160 -1.04 -22.19 15.14
CA PRO A 160 -2.02 -22.93 15.94
C PRO A 160 -3.14 -22.08 16.53
N ARG A 161 -3.05 -20.75 16.49
CA ARG A 161 -4.04 -19.82 17.06
C ARG A 161 -4.18 -18.57 16.21
N CYS A 162 -5.37 -17.95 16.20
CA CYS A 162 -5.54 -16.60 15.69
C CYS A 162 -4.85 -15.61 16.64
N GLY A 163 -4.21 -14.58 16.11
CA GLY A 163 -3.49 -13.59 16.91
C GLY A 163 -2.55 -12.73 16.10
N VAL A 164 -1.78 -11.93 16.81
CA VAL A 164 -0.73 -11.07 16.22
C VAL A 164 0.60 -11.80 16.25
N TYR A 165 1.28 -11.85 15.13
CA TYR A 165 2.58 -12.51 14.98
C TYR A 165 3.59 -11.53 14.41
N LEU A 166 4.82 -11.63 14.90
CA LEU A 166 5.99 -10.95 14.37
C LEU A 166 6.85 -11.96 13.62
N ILE A 167 7.10 -11.71 12.35
CA ILE A 167 7.91 -12.59 11.52
C ILE A 167 9.18 -11.84 11.13
N LYS A 168 10.30 -12.30 11.66
CA LYS A 168 11.62 -11.82 11.31
C LYS A 168 12.12 -12.62 10.11
N ALA A 169 12.44 -11.93 9.00
CA ALA A 169 13.05 -12.49 7.81
C ALA A 169 14.50 -12.00 7.73
N ASP A 170 15.45 -12.92 7.70
CA ASP A 170 16.87 -12.66 7.57
C ASP A 170 17.36 -13.16 6.20
N ILE A 171 17.93 -12.27 5.38
CA ILE A 171 18.51 -12.56 4.05
C ILE A 171 19.92 -12.01 4.01
N GLY A 172 20.92 -12.87 4.02
CA GLY A 172 22.32 -12.46 4.09
C GLY A 172 22.59 -11.58 5.30
N HIS A 173 22.90 -10.30 5.07
CA HIS A 173 23.13 -9.33 6.16
C HIS A 173 21.94 -8.37 6.40
N LYS A 174 20.82 -8.62 5.78
CA LYS A 174 19.60 -7.79 5.89
C LYS A 174 18.55 -8.50 6.71
N THR A 175 17.94 -7.76 7.63
CA THR A 175 16.86 -8.25 8.48
C THR A 175 15.64 -7.36 8.29
N GLN A 176 14.48 -7.98 8.18
CA GLN A 176 13.20 -7.28 8.20
C GLN A 176 12.20 -8.01 9.10
N THR A 177 11.37 -7.22 9.81
CA THR A 177 10.30 -7.76 10.64
C THR A 177 8.95 -7.38 10.06
N PHE A 178 8.09 -8.37 9.91
CA PHE A 178 6.71 -8.23 9.45
C PHE A 178 5.77 -8.46 10.63
N LYS A 179 4.70 -7.67 10.72
CA LYS A 179 3.59 -7.93 11.64
C LYS A 179 2.44 -8.53 10.85
N VAL A 180 1.97 -9.71 11.25
CA VAL A 180 0.87 -10.43 10.60
C VAL A 180 -0.22 -10.71 11.63
N ILE A 181 -1.47 -10.52 11.25
CA ILE A 181 -2.65 -10.88 12.04
C ILE A 181 -3.31 -12.09 11.36
N LEU A 182 -3.60 -13.14 12.14
CA LEU A 182 -4.23 -14.37 11.69
C LEU A 182 -5.53 -14.61 12.44
#